data_70e8347ab1b6a34a34829045a4881b95
#
_entry.id   70e8347ab1b6a34a34829045a4881b95
#
_cell.length_a   1.000
_cell.length_b   1.000
_cell.length_c   1.000
_cell.angle_alpha   90.00
_cell.angle_beta   90.00
_cell.angle_gamma   90.00
#
_symmetry.space_group_name_H-M   'P 1'
#
loop_
_entity.id
_entity.type
_entity.pdbx_description
1 polymer ?
#
loop_
_entity_poly.entity_id
_entity_poly.type
_entity_poly.pdbx_seq_one_letter_code
_entity_poly.pdbx_strand_id
1 'polypeptide(L)'
;MDRFHGSFAPNLPGHLSGEPCPDVDRYAEWLRGWLWANGAKKDLVLCGFTLGACIALQYALDYPEEVKGLVLMTVAMKPKERAPGTLELRLEAAKTPKGLENWLEAMREAMVFIEPELRERLIECHRKVGPISQYNDLLTIDKFDVTGRIGSLKPPLLLIRGVDDPLKPPDYEQEIHQAVPGSQYLRLSQAGHFPMAEKPEEVNQAIAEFISELSTT
;
A
#
# COMPACT_ATOMS: atom_id res chain seq x y z
N MET A 1 8.58 -13.25 -4.90
CA MET A 1 7.75 -13.23 -6.13
C MET A 1 7.64 -14.59 -6.81
N ASP A 2 8.55 -15.51 -6.57
CA ASP A 2 8.54 -16.84 -7.23
C ASP A 2 7.33 -17.74 -6.88
N ARG A 3 6.58 -17.42 -5.84
CA ARG A 3 5.37 -18.18 -5.42
C ARG A 3 4.11 -17.80 -6.21
N PHE A 4 4.09 -16.63 -6.86
CA PHE A 4 2.91 -16.11 -7.57
C PHE A 4 3.26 -15.88 -9.04
N HIS A 5 3.14 -16.93 -9.86
CA HIS A 5 3.35 -16.83 -11.30
C HIS A 5 2.37 -15.85 -11.93
N GLY A 6 2.87 -14.99 -12.84
CA GLY A 6 2.07 -13.96 -13.49
C GLY A 6 1.82 -12.71 -12.65
N SER A 7 2.60 -12.49 -11.57
CA SER A 7 2.51 -11.25 -10.79
C SER A 7 3.26 -10.09 -11.46
N PHE A 8 2.71 -8.89 -11.31
CA PHE A 8 3.28 -7.64 -11.81
C PHE A 8 3.44 -6.65 -10.66
N ALA A 9 4.52 -5.89 -10.67
CA ALA A 9 4.78 -4.80 -9.74
C ALA A 9 5.27 -3.58 -10.53
N PRO A 10 4.38 -2.76 -11.09
CA PRO A 10 4.78 -1.59 -11.85
C PRO A 10 5.35 -0.49 -10.95
N ASN A 11 6.34 0.25 -11.46
CA ASN A 11 6.73 1.51 -10.85
C ASN A 11 5.62 2.54 -11.10
N LEU A 12 5.14 3.18 -10.04
CA LEU A 12 4.12 4.22 -10.16
C LEU A 12 4.71 5.47 -10.83
N PRO A 13 3.89 6.23 -11.59
CA PRO A 13 4.29 7.55 -12.09
C PRO A 13 4.82 8.44 -10.96
N GLY A 14 5.94 9.11 -11.20
CA GLY A 14 6.61 9.97 -10.21
C GLY A 14 7.61 9.25 -9.31
N HIS A 15 7.70 7.89 -9.32
CA HIS A 15 8.65 7.18 -8.44
C HIS A 15 10.05 7.10 -9.06
N LEU A 16 10.26 6.55 -10.19
CA LEU A 16 11.58 6.51 -10.84
C LEU A 16 11.62 7.34 -12.13
N SER A 17 10.45 7.64 -12.67
CA SER A 17 10.31 8.43 -13.90
C SER A 17 8.87 8.93 -14.05
N GLY A 18 8.67 9.91 -14.93
CA GLY A 18 7.38 10.51 -15.22
C GLY A 18 6.91 11.47 -14.12
N GLU A 19 5.76 12.09 -14.38
CA GLU A 19 5.10 12.96 -13.41
C GLU A 19 4.17 12.15 -12.51
N PRO A 20 4.07 12.48 -11.21
CA PRO A 20 3.11 11.82 -10.31
C PRO A 20 1.68 12.13 -10.73
N CYS A 21 0.77 11.19 -10.52
CA CYS A 21 -0.65 11.48 -10.67
C CYS A 21 -1.12 12.43 -9.55
N PRO A 22 -2.09 13.33 -9.82
CA PRO A 22 -2.53 14.35 -8.87
C PRO A 22 -3.38 13.78 -7.72
N ASP A 23 -3.97 12.61 -7.91
CA ASP A 23 -4.88 11.95 -6.97
C ASP A 23 -4.92 10.44 -7.20
N VAL A 24 -5.60 9.72 -6.29
CA VAL A 24 -5.72 8.26 -6.34
C VAL A 24 -6.56 7.79 -7.53
N ASP A 25 -7.58 8.56 -7.93
CA ASP A 25 -8.43 8.22 -9.08
C ASP A 25 -7.59 8.12 -10.36
N ARG A 26 -6.70 9.09 -10.59
CA ARG A 26 -5.80 9.09 -11.74
C ARG A 26 -4.75 7.98 -11.68
N TYR A 27 -4.29 7.62 -10.51
CA TYR A 27 -3.43 6.44 -10.36
C TYR A 27 -4.19 5.15 -10.69
N ALA A 28 -5.46 5.02 -10.30
CA ALA A 28 -6.28 3.85 -10.62
C ALA A 28 -6.55 3.74 -12.13
N GLU A 29 -6.86 4.85 -12.81
CA GLU A 29 -6.99 4.91 -14.26
C GLU A 29 -5.68 4.54 -14.97
N TRP A 30 -4.55 5.08 -14.51
CA TRP A 30 -3.22 4.74 -15.03
C TRP A 30 -2.91 3.26 -14.87
N LEU A 31 -3.17 2.70 -13.67
CA LEU A 31 -2.96 1.27 -13.39
C LEU A 31 -3.79 0.40 -14.33
N ARG A 32 -5.06 0.77 -14.56
CA ARG A 32 -5.93 0.07 -15.50
C ARG A 32 -5.35 0.06 -16.92
N GLY A 33 -4.93 1.22 -17.42
CA GLY A 33 -4.29 1.33 -18.74
C GLY A 33 -3.03 0.49 -18.84
N TRP A 34 -2.19 0.51 -17.79
CA TRP A 34 -0.97 -0.27 -17.71
C TRP A 34 -1.27 -1.79 -17.71
N LEU A 35 -2.22 -2.26 -16.89
CA LEU A 35 -2.64 -3.66 -16.83
C LEU A 35 -3.18 -4.12 -18.19
N TRP A 36 -4.02 -3.34 -18.83
CA TRP A 36 -4.58 -3.65 -20.15
C TRP A 36 -3.51 -3.74 -21.23
N ALA A 37 -2.53 -2.86 -21.21
CA ALA A 37 -1.39 -2.90 -22.12
C ALA A 37 -0.52 -4.16 -21.94
N ASN A 38 -0.52 -4.74 -20.75
CA ASN A 38 0.18 -5.99 -20.41
C ASN A 38 -0.73 -7.23 -20.47
N GLY A 39 -1.94 -7.12 -21.03
CA GLY A 39 -2.85 -8.24 -21.26
C GLY A 39 -3.69 -8.65 -20.05
N ALA A 40 -3.53 -8.00 -18.90
CA ALA A 40 -4.26 -8.27 -17.65
C ALA A 40 -5.53 -7.41 -17.58
N LYS A 41 -6.69 -7.96 -17.95
CA LYS A 41 -7.95 -7.19 -18.12
C LYS A 41 -9.06 -7.59 -17.16
N LYS A 42 -8.98 -8.75 -16.55
CA LYS A 42 -9.99 -9.30 -15.65
C LYS A 42 -9.40 -10.39 -14.76
N ASP A 43 -10.19 -10.85 -13.82
CA ASP A 43 -9.80 -11.84 -12.82
C ASP A 43 -8.54 -11.39 -12.01
N LEU A 44 -8.40 -10.08 -11.82
CA LEU A 44 -7.26 -9.48 -11.16
C LEU A 44 -7.33 -9.71 -9.65
N VAL A 45 -6.22 -10.16 -9.06
CA VAL A 45 -6.01 -10.04 -7.62
C VAL A 45 -5.06 -8.86 -7.39
N LEU A 46 -5.61 -7.78 -6.84
CA LEU A 46 -4.84 -6.58 -6.55
C LEU A 46 -4.30 -6.65 -5.12
N CYS A 47 -3.00 -6.44 -4.98
CA CYS A 47 -2.33 -6.39 -3.68
C CYS A 47 -1.67 -5.02 -3.52
N GLY A 48 -2.08 -4.26 -2.50
CA GLY A 48 -1.61 -2.90 -2.28
C GLY A 48 -1.10 -2.65 -0.85
N PHE A 49 -0.14 -1.73 -0.77
CA PHE A 49 0.44 -1.23 0.48
C PHE A 49 0.47 0.30 0.45
N THR A 50 0.01 0.95 1.52
CA THR A 50 -0.09 2.42 1.65
C THR A 50 -0.74 3.09 0.42
N LEU A 51 -0.02 3.90 -0.37
CA LEU A 51 -0.55 4.49 -1.61
C LEU A 51 -1.05 3.39 -2.56
N GLY A 52 -0.28 2.31 -2.72
CA GLY A 52 -0.71 1.17 -3.54
C GLY A 52 -2.01 0.52 -3.05
N ALA A 53 -2.28 0.54 -1.74
CA ALA A 53 -3.54 0.06 -1.19
C ALA A 53 -4.71 1.02 -1.47
N CYS A 54 -4.48 2.34 -1.39
CA CYS A 54 -5.48 3.33 -1.82
C CYS A 54 -5.82 3.17 -3.31
N ILE A 55 -4.80 2.98 -4.17
CA ILE A 55 -4.98 2.78 -5.61
C ILE A 55 -5.76 1.49 -5.89
N ALA A 56 -5.39 0.38 -5.25
CA ALA A 56 -6.06 -0.90 -5.42
C ALA A 56 -7.52 -0.87 -4.95
N LEU A 57 -7.80 -0.18 -3.83
CA LEU A 57 -9.15 0.00 -3.32
C LEU A 57 -9.98 0.87 -4.24
N GLN A 58 -9.44 2.00 -4.72
CA GLN A 58 -10.11 2.87 -5.70
C GLN A 58 -10.42 2.11 -6.98
N TYR A 59 -9.44 1.37 -7.51
CA TYR A 59 -9.62 0.52 -8.69
C TYR A 59 -10.76 -0.47 -8.50
N ALA A 60 -10.80 -1.18 -7.38
CA ALA A 60 -11.83 -2.18 -7.10
C ALA A 60 -13.24 -1.57 -6.94
N LEU A 61 -13.32 -0.33 -6.48
CA LEU A 61 -14.58 0.44 -6.40
C LEU A 61 -15.05 0.94 -7.77
N ASP A 62 -14.11 1.31 -8.67
CA ASP A 62 -14.42 1.85 -9.99
C ASP A 62 -14.65 0.76 -11.05
N TYR A 63 -13.91 -0.36 -10.95
CA TYR A 63 -13.90 -1.46 -11.91
C TYR A 63 -14.11 -2.82 -11.24
N PRO A 64 -15.20 -3.01 -10.46
CA PRO A 64 -15.39 -4.22 -9.66
C PRO A 64 -15.45 -5.52 -10.47
N GLU A 65 -15.88 -5.45 -11.74
CA GLU A 65 -15.99 -6.62 -12.63
C GLU A 65 -14.62 -7.09 -13.19
N GLU A 66 -13.57 -6.30 -13.02
CA GLU A 66 -12.21 -6.65 -13.42
C GLU A 66 -11.44 -7.31 -12.26
N VAL A 67 -11.90 -7.13 -11.00
CA VAL A 67 -11.19 -7.55 -9.78
C VAL A 67 -11.81 -8.81 -9.20
N LYS A 68 -11.02 -9.87 -9.10
CA LYS A 68 -11.41 -11.14 -8.49
C LYS A 68 -11.20 -11.17 -6.98
N GLY A 69 -10.20 -10.42 -6.49
CA GLY A 69 -9.90 -10.31 -5.07
C GLY A 69 -9.00 -9.12 -4.76
N LEU A 70 -9.05 -8.65 -3.51
CA LEU A 70 -8.33 -7.47 -3.06
C LEU A 70 -7.59 -7.77 -1.76
N VAL A 71 -6.29 -7.49 -1.72
CA VAL A 71 -5.44 -7.61 -0.53
C VAL A 71 -4.88 -6.23 -0.20
N LEU A 72 -5.18 -5.71 0.98
CA LEU A 72 -4.80 -4.37 1.39
C LEU A 72 -4.02 -4.38 2.69
N MET A 73 -2.92 -3.62 2.70
CA MET A 73 -2.06 -3.42 3.86
C MET A 73 -1.88 -1.92 4.13
N THR A 74 -2.00 -1.54 5.39
CA THR A 74 -1.76 -0.16 5.87
C THR A 74 -2.60 0.88 5.12
N VAL A 75 -3.92 0.72 5.15
CA VAL A 75 -4.89 1.54 4.43
C VAL A 75 -6.02 2.02 5.35
N ALA A 76 -6.55 3.22 5.08
CA ALA A 76 -7.76 3.77 5.68
C ALA A 76 -8.80 4.08 4.61
N MET A 77 -10.07 4.12 4.98
CA MET A 77 -11.13 4.69 4.11
C MET A 77 -10.91 6.16 3.85
N LYS A 78 -10.46 6.87 4.90
CA LYS A 78 -10.05 8.26 4.89
C LYS A 78 -8.90 8.43 5.89
N PRO A 79 -7.72 8.88 5.46
CA PRO A 79 -6.60 9.10 6.37
C PRO A 79 -6.93 10.16 7.42
N LYS A 80 -6.48 9.92 8.65
CA LYS A 80 -6.49 10.93 9.71
C LYS A 80 -5.36 11.93 9.49
N GLU A 81 -5.49 13.08 10.17
CA GLU A 81 -4.48 14.11 10.12
C GLU A 81 -3.08 13.57 10.49
N ARG A 82 -2.07 13.98 9.75
CA ARG A 82 -0.70 13.55 9.95
C ARG A 82 -0.07 14.21 11.16
N ALA A 83 0.91 13.53 11.74
CA ALA A 83 1.75 14.15 12.76
C ALA A 83 2.46 15.40 12.19
N PRO A 84 2.54 16.50 12.96
CA PRO A 84 3.29 17.68 12.57
C PRO A 84 4.73 17.36 12.15
N GLY A 85 5.26 18.07 11.17
CA GLY A 85 6.62 17.87 10.67
C GLY A 85 6.79 16.71 9.66
N THR A 86 5.76 15.88 9.44
CA THR A 86 5.85 14.72 8.54
C THR A 86 6.19 15.13 7.09
N LEU A 87 5.54 16.16 6.56
CA LEU A 87 5.78 16.65 5.19
C LEU A 87 7.06 17.46 5.11
N GLU A 88 7.33 18.30 6.11
CA GLU A 88 8.50 19.13 6.22
C GLU A 88 9.80 18.30 6.20
N LEU A 89 9.81 17.15 6.85
CA LEU A 89 10.95 16.22 6.85
C LEU A 89 11.35 15.80 5.42
N ARG A 90 10.38 15.58 4.53
CA ARG A 90 10.64 15.22 3.12
C ARG A 90 11.15 16.41 2.32
N LEU A 91 10.60 17.59 2.56
CA LEU A 91 11.07 18.82 1.90
C LEU A 91 12.49 19.19 2.34
N GLU A 92 12.83 19.03 3.61
CA GLU A 92 14.18 19.26 4.12
C GLU A 92 15.17 18.20 3.59
N ALA A 93 14.74 16.95 3.49
CA ALA A 93 15.52 15.87 2.89
C ALA A 93 15.91 16.15 1.42
N ALA A 94 15.05 16.84 0.69
CA ALA A 94 15.33 17.22 -0.70
C ALA A 94 16.32 18.39 -0.82
N LYS A 95 16.53 19.19 0.24
CA LYS A 95 17.33 20.41 0.20
C LYS A 95 18.78 20.21 0.66
N THR A 96 19.00 19.31 1.61
CA THR A 96 20.30 19.17 2.26
C THR A 96 20.71 17.71 2.45
N PRO A 97 22.03 17.38 2.36
CA PRO A 97 22.51 16.03 2.67
C PRO A 97 22.15 15.58 4.10
N LYS A 98 22.22 16.50 5.07
CA LYS A 98 21.83 16.20 6.47
C LYS A 98 20.34 15.91 6.59
N GLY A 99 19.49 16.66 5.90
CA GLY A 99 18.05 16.40 5.84
C GLY A 99 17.73 15.02 5.23
N LEU A 100 18.47 14.66 4.17
CA LEU A 100 18.35 13.33 3.56
C LEU A 100 18.66 12.20 4.55
N GLU A 101 19.77 12.30 5.27
CA GLU A 101 20.14 11.29 6.28
C GLU A 101 19.14 11.25 7.45
N ASN A 102 18.65 12.40 7.92
CA ASN A 102 17.61 12.44 8.96
C ASN A 102 16.32 11.75 8.52
N TRP A 103 15.91 11.94 7.28
CA TRP A 103 14.72 11.27 6.74
C TRP A 103 14.92 9.76 6.61
N LEU A 104 16.08 9.32 6.12
CA LEU A 104 16.39 7.89 6.01
C LEU A 104 16.50 7.23 7.38
N GLU A 105 17.01 7.93 8.39
CA GLU A 105 17.04 7.42 9.76
C GLU A 105 15.62 7.25 10.33
N ALA A 106 14.74 8.21 10.14
CA ALA A 106 13.34 8.08 10.53
C ALA A 106 12.64 6.89 9.82
N MET A 107 13.05 6.57 8.58
CA MET A 107 12.56 5.36 7.90
C MET A 107 13.11 4.08 8.53
N ARG A 108 14.39 4.06 8.96
CA ARG A 108 14.97 2.92 9.69
C ARG A 108 14.25 2.66 11.01
N GLU A 109 13.97 3.72 11.76
CA GLU A 109 13.24 3.63 13.04
C GLU A 109 11.83 3.06 12.86
N ALA A 110 11.18 3.33 11.73
CA ALA A 110 9.86 2.77 11.43
C ALA A 110 9.89 1.27 11.02
N MET A 111 11.06 0.74 10.67
CA MET A 111 11.28 -0.63 10.22
C MET A 111 11.77 -1.54 11.36
N VAL A 112 11.03 -1.56 12.49
CA VAL A 112 11.47 -2.14 13.76
C VAL A 112 11.78 -3.64 13.67
N PHE A 113 10.93 -4.39 12.96
CA PHE A 113 10.99 -5.86 12.94
C PHE A 113 11.58 -6.42 11.63
N ILE A 114 12.14 -5.55 10.77
CA ILE A 114 12.78 -5.99 9.52
C ILE A 114 14.22 -6.40 9.79
N GLU A 115 14.62 -7.56 9.25
CA GLU A 115 15.99 -8.03 9.31
C GLU A 115 16.99 -6.98 8.79
N PRO A 116 18.14 -6.78 9.45
CA PRO A 116 19.05 -5.66 9.15
C PRO A 116 19.46 -5.54 7.69
N GLU A 117 19.78 -6.65 7.04
CA GLU A 117 20.19 -6.64 5.63
C GLU A 117 19.06 -6.21 4.70
N LEU A 118 17.84 -6.72 4.90
CA LEU A 118 16.65 -6.34 4.13
C LEU A 118 16.29 -4.87 4.40
N ARG A 119 16.39 -4.43 5.65
CA ARG A 119 16.13 -3.04 6.03
C ARG A 119 17.04 -2.08 5.25
N GLU A 120 18.35 -2.30 5.20
CA GLU A 120 19.26 -1.43 4.45
C GLU A 120 18.98 -1.46 2.94
N ARG A 121 18.57 -2.59 2.38
CA ARG A 121 18.12 -2.66 0.98
C ARG A 121 16.87 -1.80 0.73
N LEU A 122 15.91 -1.81 1.66
CA LEU A 122 14.71 -0.97 1.57
C LEU A 122 15.05 0.52 1.72
N ILE A 123 15.97 0.87 2.63
CA ILE A 123 16.48 2.25 2.78
C ILE A 123 17.12 2.73 1.47
N GLU A 124 17.90 1.89 0.81
CA GLU A 124 18.46 2.25 -0.49
C GLU A 124 17.39 2.42 -1.59
N CYS A 125 16.30 1.64 -1.54
CA CYS A 125 15.14 1.88 -2.41
C CYS A 125 14.48 3.23 -2.12
N HIS A 126 14.29 3.61 -0.84
CA HIS A 126 13.77 4.93 -0.46
C HIS A 126 14.68 6.05 -0.95
N ARG A 127 16.01 5.89 -0.82
CA ARG A 127 17.00 6.85 -1.35
C ARG A 127 16.85 7.05 -2.86
N LYS A 128 16.67 5.98 -3.63
CA LYS A 128 16.52 6.02 -5.10
C LYS A 128 15.21 6.67 -5.55
N VAL A 129 14.11 6.34 -4.90
CA VAL A 129 12.79 6.94 -5.17
C VAL A 129 12.81 8.42 -4.80
N GLY A 130 13.42 8.74 -3.67
CA GLY A 130 13.66 10.10 -3.21
C GLY A 130 12.54 10.70 -2.36
N PRO A 131 12.87 11.71 -1.55
CA PRO A 131 11.95 12.31 -0.59
C PRO A 131 10.79 13.08 -1.23
N ILE A 132 10.99 13.66 -2.43
CA ILE A 132 9.94 14.42 -3.13
C ILE A 132 8.86 13.47 -3.65
N SER A 133 9.21 12.30 -4.16
CA SER A 133 8.22 11.29 -4.55
C SER A 133 7.37 10.90 -3.35
N GLN A 134 7.99 10.60 -2.20
CA GLN A 134 7.25 10.28 -0.99
C GLN A 134 6.42 11.47 -0.46
N TYR A 135 6.89 12.70 -0.60
CA TYR A 135 6.10 13.90 -0.29
C TYR A 135 4.82 13.95 -1.13
N ASN A 136 4.93 13.73 -2.45
CA ASN A 136 3.78 13.72 -3.35
C ASN A 136 2.82 12.57 -3.05
N ASP A 137 3.34 11.37 -2.73
CA ASP A 137 2.53 10.22 -2.30
C ASP A 137 1.70 10.54 -1.07
N LEU A 138 2.31 11.20 -0.08
CA LEU A 138 1.60 11.59 1.14
C LEU A 138 0.50 12.62 0.85
N LEU A 139 0.75 13.62 0.00
CA LEU A 139 -0.27 14.58 -0.42
C LEU A 139 -1.41 13.93 -1.19
N THR A 140 -1.10 12.92 -2.00
CA THR A 140 -2.10 12.15 -2.74
C THR A 140 -2.97 11.31 -1.80
N ILE A 141 -2.35 10.63 -0.83
CA ILE A 141 -3.05 9.86 0.19
C ILE A 141 -3.97 10.77 1.03
N ASP A 142 -3.52 11.98 1.39
CA ASP A 142 -4.30 12.91 2.23
C ASP A 142 -5.62 13.36 1.60
N LYS A 143 -5.74 13.26 0.27
CA LYS A 143 -6.97 13.56 -0.47
C LYS A 143 -7.91 12.36 -0.59
N PHE A 144 -7.45 11.17 -0.25
CA PHE A 144 -8.22 9.94 -0.41
C PHE A 144 -9.39 9.87 0.57
N ASP A 145 -10.60 9.67 0.06
CA ASP A 145 -11.80 9.49 0.87
C ASP A 145 -12.83 8.61 0.13
N VAL A 146 -12.98 7.38 0.62
CA VAL A 146 -13.95 6.41 0.10
C VAL A 146 -15.03 6.04 1.12
N THR A 147 -15.18 6.82 2.20
CA THR A 147 -16.14 6.54 3.28
C THR A 147 -17.56 6.38 2.77
N GLY A 148 -17.97 7.19 1.76
CA GLY A 148 -19.30 7.10 1.15
C GLY A 148 -19.48 5.94 0.17
N ARG A 149 -18.41 5.21 -0.19
CA ARG A 149 -18.41 4.19 -1.24
C ARG A 149 -17.98 2.80 -0.76
N ILE A 150 -17.28 2.71 0.38
CA ILE A 150 -16.66 1.46 0.84
C ILE A 150 -17.67 0.31 0.97
N GLY A 151 -18.91 0.59 1.42
CA GLY A 151 -19.98 -0.40 1.53
C GLY A 151 -20.47 -0.98 0.18
N SER A 152 -20.06 -0.40 -0.95
CA SER A 152 -20.36 -0.92 -2.29
C SER A 152 -19.27 -1.80 -2.87
N LEU A 153 -18.19 -2.07 -2.11
CA LEU A 153 -17.10 -2.94 -2.55
C LEU A 153 -17.62 -4.36 -2.80
N LYS A 154 -17.44 -4.85 -4.03
CA LYS A 154 -17.92 -6.17 -4.45
C LYS A 154 -16.90 -7.29 -4.31
N PRO A 155 -15.62 -7.08 -4.71
CA PRO A 155 -14.63 -8.14 -4.64
C PRO A 155 -14.37 -8.59 -3.19
N PRO A 156 -14.12 -9.90 -2.97
CA PRO A 156 -13.61 -10.39 -1.69
C PRO A 156 -12.37 -9.61 -1.25
N LEU A 157 -12.27 -9.35 0.06
CA LEU A 157 -11.24 -8.51 0.64
C LEU A 157 -10.48 -9.22 1.75
N LEU A 158 -9.16 -9.23 1.67
CA LEU A 158 -8.24 -9.56 2.75
C LEU A 158 -7.51 -8.28 3.21
N LEU A 159 -7.66 -7.96 4.48
CA LEU A 159 -6.92 -6.90 5.17
C LEU A 159 -5.78 -7.52 5.97
N ILE A 160 -4.59 -6.94 5.91
CA ILE A 160 -3.42 -7.38 6.70
C ILE A 160 -2.84 -6.20 7.46
N ARG A 161 -2.65 -6.36 8.76
CA ARG A 161 -2.10 -5.33 9.64
C ARG A 161 -1.01 -5.87 10.56
N GLY A 162 0.11 -5.14 10.65
CA GLY A 162 1.04 -5.25 11.77
C GLY A 162 0.49 -4.47 12.97
N VAL A 163 0.23 -5.15 14.11
CA VAL A 163 -0.43 -4.51 15.25
C VAL A 163 0.45 -3.50 15.99
N ASP A 164 1.76 -3.59 15.77
CA ASP A 164 2.77 -2.71 16.37
C ASP A 164 3.20 -1.57 15.45
N ASP A 165 2.37 -1.20 14.45
CA ASP A 165 2.64 -0.10 13.51
C ASP A 165 2.70 1.25 14.24
N PRO A 166 3.89 1.90 14.33
CA PRO A 166 4.03 3.17 15.02
C PRO A 166 3.56 4.37 14.19
N LEU A 167 3.30 4.17 12.90
CA LEU A 167 3.02 5.26 11.95
C LEU A 167 1.54 5.46 11.65
N LYS A 168 0.71 4.43 11.89
CA LYS A 168 -0.71 4.46 11.53
C LYS A 168 -1.61 4.09 12.72
N PRO A 169 -2.74 4.79 12.87
CA PRO A 169 -3.74 4.45 13.87
C PRO A 169 -4.19 3.00 13.77
N PRO A 170 -4.47 2.33 14.90
CA PRO A 170 -4.81 0.91 14.92
C PRO A 170 -6.19 0.59 14.34
N ASP A 171 -7.03 1.58 14.15
CA ASP A 171 -8.42 1.46 13.70
C ASP A 171 -8.61 1.54 12.16
N TYR A 172 -7.55 1.87 11.40
CA TYR A 172 -7.64 2.05 9.94
C TYR A 172 -8.26 0.84 9.23
N GLU A 173 -7.63 -0.31 9.28
CA GLU A 173 -8.14 -1.52 8.64
C GLU A 173 -9.34 -2.10 9.37
N GLN A 174 -9.46 -1.86 10.67
CA GLN A 174 -10.61 -2.28 11.45
C GLN A 174 -11.90 -1.58 11.02
N GLU A 175 -11.84 -0.28 10.73
CA GLU A 175 -12.98 0.47 10.19
C GLU A 175 -13.43 -0.07 8.82
N ILE A 176 -12.47 -0.41 7.94
CA ILE A 176 -12.77 -1.06 6.65
C ILE A 176 -13.42 -2.43 6.86
N HIS A 177 -12.84 -3.25 7.76
CA HIS A 177 -13.38 -4.56 8.07
C HIS A 177 -14.83 -4.51 8.57
N GLN A 178 -15.15 -3.52 9.41
CA GLN A 178 -16.51 -3.28 9.88
C GLN A 178 -17.46 -2.82 8.77
N ALA A 179 -16.96 -2.03 7.83
CA ALA A 179 -17.75 -1.49 6.72
C ALA A 179 -17.96 -2.48 5.56
N VAL A 180 -17.15 -3.54 5.47
CA VAL A 180 -17.19 -4.56 4.41
C VAL A 180 -17.46 -5.94 5.02
N PRO A 181 -18.75 -6.33 5.20
CA PRO A 181 -19.10 -7.64 5.72
C PRO A 181 -18.53 -8.77 4.86
N GLY A 182 -17.96 -9.79 5.51
CA GLY A 182 -17.32 -10.92 4.83
C GLY A 182 -15.85 -10.70 4.47
N SER A 183 -15.29 -9.51 4.70
CA SER A 183 -13.84 -9.31 4.58
C SER A 183 -13.07 -10.16 5.60
N GLN A 184 -11.88 -10.62 5.22
CA GLN A 184 -10.94 -11.27 6.12
C GLN A 184 -10.01 -10.22 6.73
N TYR A 185 -9.60 -10.40 8.00
CA TYR A 185 -8.71 -9.46 8.66
C TYR A 185 -7.62 -10.20 9.44
N LEU A 186 -6.41 -10.21 8.90
CA LEU A 186 -5.21 -10.77 9.53
C LEU A 186 -4.47 -9.69 10.32
N ARG A 187 -4.28 -9.95 11.62
CA ARG A 187 -3.51 -9.11 12.53
C ARG A 187 -2.25 -9.83 12.96
N LEU A 188 -1.10 -9.26 12.64
CA LEU A 188 0.21 -9.84 12.89
C LEU A 188 0.88 -9.16 14.09
N SER A 189 1.16 -9.93 15.14
CA SER A 189 1.97 -9.47 16.26
C SER A 189 3.46 -9.45 15.89
N GLN A 190 4.24 -8.60 16.54
CA GLN A 190 5.64 -8.36 16.20
C GLN A 190 5.81 -7.98 14.72
N ALA A 191 4.89 -7.15 14.23
CA ALA A 191 4.90 -6.56 12.92
C ALA A 191 4.38 -5.13 12.99
N GLY A 192 5.03 -4.23 12.31
CA GLY A 192 4.71 -2.80 12.27
C GLY A 192 4.15 -2.37 10.91
N HIS A 193 4.75 -1.31 10.38
CA HIS A 193 4.26 -0.65 9.16
C HIS A 193 4.44 -1.47 7.89
N PHE A 194 5.41 -2.38 7.85
CA PHE A 194 5.79 -3.15 6.65
C PHE A 194 5.53 -4.66 6.85
N PRO A 195 4.28 -5.10 7.08
CA PRO A 195 3.99 -6.48 7.44
C PRO A 195 4.55 -7.49 6.42
N MET A 196 4.56 -7.15 5.12
CA MET A 196 5.12 -8.00 4.07
C MET A 196 6.64 -8.21 4.15
N ALA A 197 7.36 -7.30 4.79
CA ALA A 197 8.81 -7.39 5.00
C ALA A 197 9.18 -7.92 6.39
N GLU A 198 8.30 -7.72 7.36
CA GLU A 198 8.50 -8.09 8.77
C GLU A 198 8.03 -9.53 9.05
N LYS A 199 6.99 -9.98 8.37
CA LYS A 199 6.39 -11.33 8.49
C LYS A 199 6.11 -11.92 7.09
N PRO A 200 7.13 -12.06 6.23
CA PRO A 200 6.93 -12.43 4.83
C PRO A 200 6.28 -13.79 4.64
N GLU A 201 6.55 -14.76 5.51
CA GLU A 201 6.00 -16.10 5.40
C GLU A 201 4.51 -16.12 5.74
N GLU A 202 4.13 -15.49 6.84
CA GLU A 202 2.74 -15.39 7.30
C GLU A 202 1.89 -14.60 6.30
N VAL A 203 2.40 -13.49 5.78
CA VAL A 203 1.73 -12.67 4.75
C VAL A 203 1.58 -13.45 3.45
N ASN A 204 2.64 -14.11 2.96
CA ASN A 204 2.58 -14.88 1.73
C ASN A 204 1.64 -16.08 1.84
N GLN A 205 1.59 -16.74 3.00
CA GLN A 205 0.67 -17.84 3.26
C GLN A 205 -0.78 -17.34 3.22
N ALA A 206 -1.10 -16.27 3.95
CA ALA A 206 -2.45 -15.69 3.96
C ALA A 206 -2.92 -15.27 2.56
N ILE A 207 -2.04 -14.66 1.75
CA ILE A 207 -2.35 -14.29 0.37
C ILE A 207 -2.60 -15.55 -0.48
N ALA A 208 -1.80 -16.61 -0.33
CA ALA A 208 -1.96 -17.85 -1.09
C ALA A 208 -3.27 -18.57 -0.74
N GLU A 209 -3.62 -18.63 0.54
CA GLU A 209 -4.88 -19.20 1.02
C GLU A 209 -6.07 -18.39 0.47
N PHE A 210 -6.05 -17.08 0.57
CA PHE A 210 -7.05 -16.19 0.03
C PHE A 210 -7.25 -16.39 -1.48
N ILE A 211 -6.17 -16.43 -2.28
CA ILE A 211 -6.25 -16.69 -3.73
C ILE A 211 -6.84 -18.08 -4.03
N SER A 212 -6.50 -19.09 -3.23
CA SER A 212 -7.06 -20.45 -3.40
C SER A 212 -8.58 -20.47 -3.18
N GLU A 213 -9.07 -19.75 -2.17
CA GLU A 213 -10.51 -19.62 -1.89
C GLU A 213 -11.27 -18.95 -3.05
N LEU A 214 -10.67 -17.91 -3.68
CA LEU A 214 -11.24 -17.24 -4.84
C LEU A 214 -11.42 -18.17 -6.06
N SER A 215 -10.69 -19.27 -6.11
CA SER A 215 -10.73 -20.21 -7.24
C SER A 215 -11.81 -21.27 -7.09
N THR A 216 -12.40 -21.38 -5.90
CA THR A 216 -13.45 -22.36 -5.58
C THR A 216 -14.86 -21.78 -5.60
N THR A 217 -14.98 -20.48 -5.77
CA THR A 217 -16.25 -19.74 -5.89
C THR A 217 -16.51 -19.32 -7.33
#